data_e12217cfd903e1c9946c85dea39a286b
#
_entry.id   e12217cfd903e1c9946c85dea39a286b
#
_cell.length_a   1.000
_cell.length_b   1.000
_cell.length_c   1.000
_cell.angle_alpha   90.00
_cell.angle_beta   90.00
_cell.angle_gamma   90.00
#
_symmetry.space_group_name_H-M   'P 1'
#
loop_
_entity.id
_entity.type
_entity.pdbx_description
1 polymer ?
#
loop_
_entity_poly.entity_id
_entity_poly.type
_entity_poly.pdbx_seq_one_letter_code
_entity_poly.pdbx_strand_id
1 'polypeptide(L)'
;MGSLEERLRGPWLAALGGDAAAYESSLRELAAMLRGYYRRRLASLPDEVEDLVQETLIAVHNQRHTYDPGQPLTAWIHSIA
;
A
#
# COMPACT_ATOMS: atom_id res chain seq x y z
N MET A 1 -4.55 20.59 -3.35
CA MET A 1 -5.11 19.24 -3.38
C MET A 1 -3.98 18.22 -3.36
N GLY A 2 -3.94 17.35 -2.37
CA GLY A 2 -2.89 16.35 -2.25
C GLY A 2 -3.01 15.25 -3.29
N SER A 3 -1.88 14.75 -3.78
CA SER A 3 -1.84 13.56 -4.61
C SER A 3 -2.11 12.32 -3.76
N LEU A 4 -2.35 11.17 -4.41
CA LEU A 4 -2.44 9.89 -3.73
C LEU A 4 -1.17 9.62 -2.91
N GLU A 5 -0.01 9.92 -3.49
CA GLU A 5 1.28 9.79 -2.82
C GLU A 5 1.32 10.58 -1.51
N GLU A 6 0.90 11.84 -1.54
CA GLU A 6 0.90 12.68 -0.34
C GLU A 6 -0.05 12.16 0.73
N ARG A 7 -1.24 11.69 0.33
CA ARG A 7 -2.22 11.15 1.28
C ARG A 7 -1.74 9.88 1.97
N LEU A 8 -0.98 9.05 1.26
CA LEU A 8 -0.48 7.78 1.80
C LEU A 8 0.79 7.95 2.62
N ARG A 9 1.67 8.84 2.17
CA ARG A 9 3.00 8.99 2.73
C ARG A 9 3.01 9.49 4.17
N GLY A 10 2.23 10.50 4.49
CA GLY A 10 2.18 11.07 5.82
C GLY A 10 1.81 10.03 6.89
N PRO A 11 0.64 9.38 6.76
CA PRO A 11 0.26 8.31 7.70
C PRO A 11 1.24 7.15 7.73
N TRP A 12 1.82 6.79 6.58
CA TRP A 12 2.80 5.72 6.50
C TRP A 12 4.06 6.02 7.31
N LEU A 13 4.59 7.24 7.17
CA LEU A 13 5.77 7.66 7.93
C LEU A 13 5.48 7.72 9.43
N ALA A 14 4.30 8.21 9.83
CA ALA A 14 3.87 8.20 11.21
C ALA A 14 3.78 6.77 11.75
N ALA A 15 3.27 5.85 10.94
CA ALA A 15 3.16 4.44 11.29
C ALA A 15 4.53 3.81 11.53
N LEU A 16 5.49 4.09 10.68
CA LEU A 16 6.86 3.60 10.84
C LEU A 16 7.51 4.15 12.10
N GLY A 17 7.07 5.32 12.56
CA GLY A 17 7.52 5.92 13.82
C GLY A 17 6.86 5.34 15.07
N GLY A 18 5.97 4.35 14.92
CA GLY A 18 5.37 3.64 16.04
C GLY A 18 3.89 3.94 16.29
N ASP A 19 3.23 4.72 15.43
CA ASP A 19 1.80 5.02 15.54
C ASP A 19 0.98 3.86 14.97
N ALA A 20 0.45 2.99 15.84
CA ALA A 20 -0.31 1.82 15.43
C ALA A 20 -1.61 2.17 14.72
N ALA A 21 -2.29 3.24 15.15
CA ALA A 21 -3.53 3.68 14.50
C ALA A 21 -3.24 4.20 13.08
N ALA A 22 -2.16 4.94 12.91
CA ALA A 22 -1.72 5.41 11.60
C ALA A 22 -1.34 4.23 10.69
N TYR A 23 -0.72 3.20 11.24
CA TYR A 23 -0.35 2.00 10.49
C TYR A 23 -1.59 1.28 9.95
N GLU A 24 -2.58 1.07 10.81
CA GLU A 24 -3.83 0.44 10.41
C GLU A 24 -4.55 1.24 9.33
N SER A 25 -4.64 2.56 9.51
CA SER A 25 -5.24 3.46 8.53
C SER A 25 -4.49 3.43 7.20
N SER A 26 -3.15 3.41 7.25
CA SER A 26 -2.31 3.32 6.05
C SER A 26 -2.56 2.03 5.29
N LEU A 27 -2.67 0.90 5.99
CA LEU A 27 -2.94 -0.39 5.34
C LEU A 27 -4.31 -0.40 4.65
N ARG A 28 -5.32 0.24 5.23
CA ARG A 28 -6.64 0.35 4.59
C ARG A 28 -6.56 1.17 3.30
N GLU A 29 -5.84 2.28 3.33
CA GLU A 29 -5.66 3.12 2.13
C GLU A 29 -4.87 2.38 1.06
N LEU A 30 -3.81 1.67 1.44
CA LEU A 30 -3.05 0.85 0.51
C LEU A 30 -3.91 -0.26 -0.09
N ALA A 31 -4.75 -0.90 0.72
CA ALA A 31 -5.66 -1.94 0.24
C ALA A 31 -6.60 -1.39 -0.83
N ALA A 32 -7.16 -0.20 -0.61
CA ALA A 32 -8.06 0.43 -1.58
C ALA A 32 -7.34 0.73 -2.90
N MET A 33 -6.12 1.26 -2.83
CA MET A 33 -5.30 1.55 -4.00
C MET A 33 -4.98 0.26 -4.77
N LEU A 34 -4.53 -0.78 -4.08
CA LEU A 34 -4.16 -2.05 -4.69
C LEU A 34 -5.37 -2.75 -5.30
N ARG A 35 -6.53 -2.67 -4.63
CA ARG A 35 -7.76 -3.26 -5.17
C ARG A 35 -8.12 -2.63 -6.50
N GLY A 36 -8.05 -1.31 -6.61
CA GLY A 36 -8.28 -0.61 -7.88
C GLY A 36 -7.27 -0.99 -8.95
N TYR A 37 -6.00 -1.09 -8.55
CA TYR A 37 -4.91 -1.50 -9.45
C TYR A 37 -5.13 -2.90 -10.02
N TYR A 38 -5.41 -3.88 -9.16
CA TYR A 38 -5.61 -5.26 -9.59
C TYR A 38 -6.91 -5.46 -10.37
N ARG A 39 -7.98 -4.75 -10.02
CA ARG A 39 -9.24 -4.82 -10.76
C ARG A 39 -9.06 -4.42 -12.22
N ARG A 40 -8.25 -3.42 -12.48
CA ARG A 40 -7.97 -2.99 -13.85
C ARG A 40 -7.13 -4.01 -14.62
N ARG A 41 -6.20 -4.67 -13.95
CA ARG A 41 -5.31 -5.65 -14.58
C ARG A 41 -5.94 -7.03 -14.72
N LEU A 42 -6.82 -7.39 -13.82
CA LEU A 42 -7.44 -8.72 -13.72
C LEU A 42 -8.94 -8.66 -13.94
N ALA A 43 -9.39 -7.87 -14.92
CA ALA A 43 -10.82 -7.69 -15.19
C ALA A 43 -11.53 -9.02 -15.50
N SER A 44 -10.82 -9.99 -16.08
CA SER A 44 -11.36 -11.32 -16.38
C SER A 44 -11.24 -12.31 -15.21
N LEU A 45 -10.58 -11.93 -14.12
CA LEU A 45 -10.33 -12.78 -12.96
C LEU A 45 -10.65 -12.04 -11.66
N PRO A 46 -11.89 -11.57 -11.47
CA PRO A 46 -12.22 -10.73 -10.32
C PRO A 46 -12.02 -11.44 -8.97
N ASP A 47 -12.14 -12.76 -8.93
CA ASP A 47 -11.98 -13.53 -7.69
C ASP A 47 -10.53 -13.56 -7.20
N GLU A 48 -9.56 -13.29 -8.09
CA GLU A 48 -8.14 -13.26 -7.73
C GLU A 48 -7.72 -11.93 -7.10
N VAL A 49 -8.52 -10.88 -7.25
CA VAL A 49 -8.15 -9.54 -6.82
C VAL A 49 -7.89 -9.46 -5.32
N GLU A 50 -8.83 -9.97 -4.50
CA GLU A 50 -8.68 -9.89 -3.04
C GLU A 50 -7.50 -10.72 -2.54
N ASP A 51 -7.25 -11.87 -3.13
CA ASP A 51 -6.10 -12.69 -2.76
C ASP A 51 -4.79 -11.94 -3.03
N LEU A 52 -4.68 -11.28 -4.18
CA LEU A 52 -3.50 -10.50 -4.53
C LEU A 52 -3.34 -9.26 -3.65
N VAL A 53 -4.44 -8.61 -3.29
CA VAL A 53 -4.39 -7.50 -2.33
C VAL A 53 -3.84 -7.97 -1.00
N GLN A 54 -4.33 -9.09 -0.48
CA GLN A 54 -3.87 -9.65 0.80
C GLN A 54 -2.39 -10.04 0.73
N GLU A 55 -1.98 -10.74 -0.32
CA GLU A 55 -0.58 -11.14 -0.49
C GLU A 55 0.34 -9.93 -0.55
N THR A 56 -0.06 -8.87 -1.27
CA THR A 56 0.73 -7.65 -1.37
C THR A 56 0.84 -6.94 -0.04
N LEU A 57 -0.25 -6.86 0.73
CA LEU A 57 -0.22 -6.24 2.06
C LEU A 57 0.69 -7.01 3.01
N ILE A 58 0.69 -8.33 2.96
CA ILE A 58 1.60 -9.15 3.76
C ILE A 58 3.05 -8.86 3.38
N ALA A 59 3.34 -8.77 2.08
CA ALA A 59 4.68 -8.45 1.60
C ALA A 59 5.11 -7.04 2.03
N VAL A 60 4.21 -6.06 1.95
CA VAL A 60 4.47 -4.70 2.41
C VAL A 60 4.80 -4.69 3.90
N HIS A 61 4.02 -5.41 4.69
CA HIS A 61 4.26 -5.51 6.14
C HIS A 61 5.64 -6.12 6.42
N ASN A 62 5.97 -7.22 5.75
CA ASN A 62 7.24 -7.91 5.96
C ASN A 62 8.44 -7.09 5.51
N GLN A 63 8.26 -6.22 4.53
CA GLN A 63 9.33 -5.41 3.96
C GLN A 63 9.29 -3.94 4.41
N ARG A 64 8.44 -3.59 5.38
CA ARG A 64 8.21 -2.20 5.77
C ARG A 64 9.48 -1.45 6.19
N HIS A 65 10.44 -2.16 6.73
CA HIS A 65 11.71 -1.57 7.18
C HIS A 65 12.67 -1.28 6.03
N THR A 66 12.38 -1.77 4.83
CA THR A 66 13.22 -1.52 3.65
C THR A 66 12.79 -0.25 2.90
N TYR A 67 11.67 0.35 3.28
CA TYR A 67 11.23 1.59 2.65
C TYR A 67 12.17 2.73 3.01
N ASP A 68 12.65 3.43 1.98
CA ASP A 68 13.48 4.63 2.13
C ASP A 68 12.56 5.85 2.01
N PRO A 69 12.44 6.69 3.06
CA PRO A 69 11.61 7.90 3.00
C PRO A 69 11.96 8.87 1.87
N GLY A 70 13.14 8.74 1.29
CA GLY A 70 13.55 9.55 0.16
C GLY A 70 12.92 9.16 -1.17
N GLN A 71 12.31 7.97 -1.25
CA GLN A 71 11.66 7.51 -2.48
C GLN A 71 10.14 7.66 -2.39
N PRO A 72 9.45 7.79 -3.54
CA PRO A 72 7.98 7.80 -3.55
C PRO A 72 7.42 6.50 -2.99
N LEU A 73 6.44 6.59 -2.09
CA LEU A 73 5.83 5.42 -1.48
C LEU A 73 5.14 4.55 -2.51
N THR A 74 4.40 5.15 -3.44
CA THR A 74 3.68 4.40 -4.47
C THR A 74 4.63 3.61 -5.36
N ALA A 75 5.80 4.15 -5.69
CA ALA A 75 6.81 3.44 -6.47
C ALA A 75 7.32 2.21 -5.72
N TRP A 76 7.57 2.35 -4.41
CA TRP A 76 8.01 1.25 -3.57
C TRP A 76 6.95 0.15 -3.47
N ILE A 77 5.68 0.54 -3.26
CA ILE A 77 4.56 -0.40 -3.20
C ILE A 77 4.44 -1.17 -4.52
N HIS A 78 4.52 -0.48 -5.67
CA HIS A 78 4.43 -1.13 -6.97
C HIS A 78 5.61 -2.08 -7.25
N SER A 79 6.78 -1.81 -6.68
CA SER A 79 7.91 -2.73 -6.81
C SER A 79 7.68 -4.05 -6.09
N ILE A 80 6.83 -4.03 -5.04
CA ILE A 80 6.45 -5.23 -4.29
C ILE A 80 5.28 -5.96 -4.99
N ALA A 81 4.35 -5.18 -5.51
CA ALA A 81 3.20 -5.72 -6.23
C ALA A 81 3.60 -6.27 -7.60
#